data_e3ee59272cd89796e3750fd842020106
#
_entry.id   e3ee59272cd89796e3750fd842020106
#
_cell.length_a   1.000
_cell.length_b   1.000
_cell.length_c   1.000
_cell.angle_alpha   90.00
_cell.angle_beta   90.00
_cell.angle_gamma   90.00
#
_symmetry.space_group_name_H-M   'P 1'
#
loop_
_entity.id
_entity.type
_entity.pdbx_description
1 polymer ?
#
loop_
_entity_poly.entity_id
_entity_poly.type
_entity_poly.pdbx_seq_one_letter_code
_entity_poly.pdbx_strand_id
1 'polypeptide(L)'
;NRETQKEMETIRDFIILHYNLTKRADSEFWEHYRTMEIPEPLAHRMAIFAQNGYVWPDDVALFRVDSWVQVMMGQGLMPAQHHGASRMLPTEGLKQQLSAFKQSVNNALGQLPAHADFIARYCPAGEQVK
;
A
#
# COMPACT_ATOMS: atom_id res chain seq x y z
N ASN A 1 17.43 -10.17 19.39
CA ASN A 1 18.10 -9.07 18.71
C ASN A 1 17.09 -7.93 18.55
N ARG A 2 17.51 -6.69 18.83
CA ARG A 2 16.64 -5.50 18.77
C ARG A 2 16.11 -5.23 17.35
N GLU A 3 16.90 -5.50 16.34
CA GLU A 3 16.48 -5.32 14.92
C GLU A 3 15.33 -6.26 14.56
N THR A 4 15.47 -7.55 14.90
CA THR A 4 14.43 -8.55 14.67
C THR A 4 13.13 -8.20 15.40
N GLN A 5 13.24 -7.70 16.65
CA GLN A 5 12.05 -7.27 17.39
C GLN A 5 11.37 -6.09 16.70
N LYS A 6 12.13 -5.06 16.30
CA LYS A 6 11.59 -3.90 15.58
C LYS A 6 10.92 -4.31 14.25
N GLU A 7 11.54 -5.23 13.53
CA GLU A 7 10.97 -5.75 12.28
C GLU A 7 9.63 -6.45 12.53
N MET A 8 9.55 -7.32 13.53
CA MET A 8 8.30 -8.01 13.89
C MET A 8 7.21 -7.03 14.36
N GLU A 9 7.56 -6.00 15.12
CA GLU A 9 6.63 -4.94 15.51
C GLU A 9 6.12 -4.16 14.29
N THR A 10 6.98 -3.86 13.33
CA THR A 10 6.59 -3.18 12.07
C THR A 10 5.67 -4.05 11.22
N ILE A 11 5.95 -5.36 11.13
CA ILE A 11 5.08 -6.33 10.43
C ILE A 11 3.70 -6.39 11.11
N ARG A 12 3.67 -6.52 12.42
CA ARG A 12 2.43 -6.51 13.21
C ARG A 12 1.63 -5.23 12.91
N ASP A 13 2.27 -4.06 12.98
CA ASP A 13 1.63 -2.76 12.76
C ASP A 13 1.08 -2.63 11.33
N PHE A 14 1.80 -3.17 10.35
CA PHE A 14 1.33 -3.19 8.97
C PHE A 14 0.10 -4.09 8.78
N ILE A 15 0.05 -5.24 9.46
CA ILE A 15 -1.13 -6.11 9.47
C ILE A 15 -2.32 -5.39 10.15
N ILE A 16 -2.09 -4.80 11.33
CA ILE A 16 -3.13 -4.05 12.04
C ILE A 16 -3.70 -2.93 11.17
N LEU A 17 -2.86 -2.22 10.42
CA LEU A 17 -3.29 -1.16 9.51
C LEU A 17 -4.38 -1.64 8.52
N HIS A 18 -4.23 -2.83 7.94
CA HIS A 18 -5.20 -3.37 6.99
C HIS A 18 -6.57 -3.61 7.62
N TYR A 19 -6.59 -4.07 8.87
CA TYR A 19 -7.82 -4.38 9.59
C TYR A 19 -8.47 -3.15 10.21
N ASN A 20 -7.65 -2.22 10.72
CA ASN A 20 -8.15 -1.01 11.38
C ASN A 20 -8.75 0.01 10.39
N LEU A 21 -8.14 0.19 9.23
CA LEU A 21 -8.64 1.12 8.20
C LEU A 21 -9.77 0.55 7.33
N THR A 22 -10.18 -0.70 7.54
CA THR A 22 -11.25 -1.31 6.75
C THR A 22 -12.56 -0.52 6.86
N LYS A 23 -13.29 -0.42 5.75
CA LYS A 23 -14.65 0.16 5.73
C LYS A 23 -15.74 -0.88 5.95
N ARG A 24 -15.37 -2.14 6.15
CA ARG A 24 -16.34 -3.22 6.42
C ARG A 24 -16.98 -3.03 7.79
N ALA A 25 -18.30 -3.19 7.83
CA ALA A 25 -19.12 -3.10 9.04
C ALA A 25 -20.18 -4.21 9.07
N ASP A 26 -19.93 -5.31 8.35
CA ASP A 26 -20.88 -6.40 8.11
C ASP A 26 -20.79 -7.51 9.19
N SER A 27 -19.91 -7.37 10.18
CA SER A 27 -19.83 -8.28 11.33
C SER A 27 -19.12 -7.63 12.51
N GLU A 28 -19.36 -8.20 13.71
CA GLU A 28 -18.68 -7.81 14.96
C GLU A 28 -17.15 -7.94 14.85
N PHE A 29 -16.65 -8.87 14.04
CA PHE A 29 -15.23 -9.03 13.77
C PHE A 29 -14.63 -7.74 13.18
N TRP A 30 -15.24 -7.18 12.14
CA TRP A 30 -14.74 -5.97 11.50
C TRP A 30 -14.92 -4.74 12.37
N GLU A 31 -16.02 -4.67 13.11
CA GLU A 31 -16.27 -3.61 14.08
C GLU A 31 -15.20 -3.57 15.15
N HIS A 32 -14.85 -4.72 15.73
CA HIS A 32 -13.81 -4.86 16.74
C HIS A 32 -12.46 -4.31 16.22
N TYR A 33 -11.99 -4.77 15.05
CA TYR A 33 -10.68 -4.35 14.54
C TYR A 33 -10.64 -2.89 14.09
N ARG A 34 -11.75 -2.35 13.62
CA ARG A 34 -11.87 -0.95 13.25
C ARG A 34 -11.82 -0.01 14.45
N THR A 35 -12.29 -0.46 15.62
CA THR A 35 -12.40 0.36 16.84
C THR A 35 -11.36 0.03 17.91
N MET A 36 -10.57 -1.04 17.72
CA MET A 36 -9.54 -1.44 18.67
C MET A 36 -8.47 -0.36 18.87
N GLU A 37 -7.89 -0.34 20.04
CA GLU A 37 -6.69 0.46 20.31
C GLU A 37 -5.52 -0.08 19.48
N ILE A 38 -4.87 0.83 18.75
CA ILE A 38 -3.74 0.49 17.90
C ILE A 38 -2.42 0.93 18.54
N PRO A 39 -1.28 0.26 18.23
CA PRO A 39 0.03 0.64 18.75
C PRO A 39 0.37 2.10 18.44
N GLU A 40 0.95 2.79 19.42
CA GLU A 40 1.33 4.22 19.29
C GLU A 40 2.20 4.49 18.05
N PRO A 41 3.22 3.69 17.68
CA PRO A 41 4.00 3.92 16.47
C PRO A 41 3.16 3.89 15.19
N LEU A 42 2.15 3.02 15.13
CA LEU A 42 1.22 2.94 14.01
C LEU A 42 0.31 4.17 13.97
N ALA A 43 -0.29 4.54 15.11
CA ALA A 43 -1.13 5.73 15.22
C ALA A 43 -0.38 6.99 14.78
N HIS A 44 0.86 7.14 15.22
CA HIS A 44 1.73 8.25 14.83
C HIS A 44 2.01 8.26 13.32
N ARG A 45 2.34 7.11 12.72
CA ARG A 45 2.55 6.97 11.27
C ARG A 45 1.32 7.37 10.48
N MET A 46 0.15 6.88 10.88
CA MET A 46 -1.13 7.22 10.25
C MET A 46 -1.45 8.72 10.37
N ALA A 47 -1.21 9.32 11.52
CA ALA A 47 -1.45 10.75 11.75
C ALA A 47 -0.58 11.65 10.86
N ILE A 48 0.72 11.35 10.73
CA ILE A 48 1.63 12.09 9.84
C ILE A 48 1.20 11.92 8.38
N PHE A 49 0.87 10.70 7.96
CA PHE A 49 0.38 10.47 6.61
C PHE A 49 -0.92 11.22 6.33
N ALA A 50 -1.90 11.15 7.24
CA ALA A 50 -3.17 11.87 7.12
C ALA A 50 -2.98 13.38 7.03
N GLN A 51 -1.94 13.93 7.66
CA GLN A 51 -1.67 15.36 7.61
C GLN A 51 -1.06 15.81 6.26
N ASN A 52 -0.04 15.11 5.75
CA ASN A 52 0.78 15.60 4.65
C ASN A 52 1.26 14.55 3.64
N GLY A 53 0.79 13.32 3.72
CA GLY A 53 1.14 12.23 2.81
C GLY A 53 2.56 11.69 3.00
N TYR A 54 3.25 12.04 4.10
CA TYR A 54 4.60 11.59 4.35
C TYR A 54 4.63 10.24 5.06
N VAL A 55 5.49 9.34 4.57
CA VAL A 55 5.89 8.09 5.23
C VAL A 55 7.40 8.07 5.26
N TRP A 56 7.99 7.97 6.46
CA TRP A 56 9.45 7.88 6.57
C TRP A 56 9.95 6.51 6.09
N PRO A 57 11.08 6.50 5.37
CA PRO A 57 11.73 5.26 4.97
C PRO A 57 12.31 4.53 6.20
N ASP A 58 12.30 3.22 6.13
CA ASP A 58 13.01 2.36 7.08
C ASP A 58 13.75 1.30 6.25
N ASP A 59 15.08 1.40 6.22
CA ASP A 59 15.92 0.59 5.33
C ASP A 59 15.93 -0.90 5.72
N VAL A 60 15.52 -1.22 6.96
CA VAL A 60 15.46 -2.58 7.49
C VAL A 60 14.06 -3.17 7.41
N ALA A 61 13.05 -2.37 7.11
CA ALA A 61 11.66 -2.81 7.10
C ALA A 61 11.33 -3.70 5.91
N LEU A 62 10.63 -4.82 6.17
CA LEU A 62 10.08 -5.70 5.14
C LEU A 62 9.14 -4.95 4.18
N PHE A 63 8.31 -4.05 4.72
CA PHE A 63 7.37 -3.24 3.94
C PHE A 63 7.93 -1.84 3.71
N ARG A 64 8.15 -1.50 2.45
CA ARG A 64 8.69 -0.22 2.02
C ARG A 64 7.63 0.89 2.06
N VAL A 65 8.07 2.13 1.86
CA VAL A 65 7.22 3.34 1.83
C VAL A 65 6.02 3.18 0.88
N ASP A 66 6.25 2.65 -0.31
CA ASP A 66 5.22 2.42 -1.32
C ASP A 66 4.11 1.46 -0.83
N SER A 67 4.47 0.40 -0.10
CA SER A 67 3.48 -0.51 0.49
C SER A 67 2.59 0.20 1.51
N TRP A 68 3.18 0.98 2.40
CA TRP A 68 2.43 1.77 3.39
C TRP A 68 1.48 2.76 2.73
N VAL A 69 1.97 3.52 1.74
CA VAL A 69 1.16 4.48 0.98
C VAL A 69 0.01 3.79 0.26
N GLN A 70 0.26 2.67 -0.41
CA GLN A 70 -0.78 1.93 -1.14
C GLN A 70 -1.88 1.43 -0.22
N VAL A 71 -1.52 0.89 0.95
CA VAL A 71 -2.52 0.40 1.91
C VAL A 71 -3.32 1.55 2.50
N MET A 72 -2.66 2.60 2.99
CA MET A 72 -3.37 3.75 3.59
C MET A 72 -4.32 4.40 2.58
N MET A 73 -3.87 4.70 1.36
CA MET A 73 -4.72 5.29 0.33
C MET A 73 -5.81 4.32 -0.15
N GLY A 74 -5.45 3.04 -0.37
CA GLY A 74 -6.39 2.01 -0.81
C GLY A 74 -7.52 1.76 0.19
N GLN A 75 -7.25 1.89 1.48
CA GLN A 75 -8.25 1.81 2.56
C GLN A 75 -8.99 3.15 2.79
N GLY A 76 -8.60 4.19 2.06
CA GLY A 76 -9.29 5.48 2.06
C GLY A 76 -8.77 6.50 3.06
N LEU A 77 -7.60 6.26 3.68
CA LEU A 77 -6.89 7.29 4.44
C LEU A 77 -6.18 8.22 3.46
N MET A 78 -6.79 9.35 3.18
CA MET A 78 -6.24 10.34 2.25
C MET A 78 -5.56 11.48 3.02
N PRO A 79 -4.38 11.93 2.57
CA PRO A 79 -3.74 13.08 3.20
C PRO A 79 -4.54 14.37 2.98
N ALA A 80 -4.64 15.18 4.04
CA ALA A 80 -5.30 16.49 3.98
C ALA A 80 -4.52 17.49 3.11
N GLN A 81 -3.20 17.33 3.05
CA GLN A 81 -2.29 18.14 2.23
C GLN A 81 -1.22 17.24 1.60
N HIS A 82 -0.67 17.66 0.48
CA HIS A 82 0.51 17.02 -0.08
C HIS A 82 1.80 17.48 0.62
N HIS A 83 2.81 16.64 0.59
CA HIS A 83 4.10 16.94 1.19
C HIS A 83 4.68 18.26 0.66
N GLY A 84 5.22 19.10 1.57
CA GLY A 84 5.69 20.45 1.24
C GLY A 84 6.70 20.51 0.09
N ALA A 85 7.57 19.50 -0.04
CA ALA A 85 8.53 19.42 -1.13
C ALA A 85 7.89 19.35 -2.53
N SER A 86 6.66 18.83 -2.64
CA SER A 86 5.95 18.78 -3.92
C SER A 86 5.60 20.17 -4.48
N ARG A 87 5.52 21.19 -3.61
CA ARG A 87 5.28 22.59 -4.03
C ARG A 87 6.46 23.21 -4.79
N MET A 88 7.65 22.61 -4.67
CA MET A 88 8.84 23.07 -5.37
C MET A 88 8.93 22.54 -6.80
N LEU A 89 8.07 21.59 -7.17
CA LEU A 89 8.06 20.99 -8.50
C LEU A 89 7.24 21.85 -9.48
N PRO A 90 7.78 22.19 -10.67
CA PRO A 90 7.00 22.85 -11.69
C PRO A 90 5.81 21.99 -12.13
N THR A 91 4.62 22.54 -12.06
CA THR A 91 3.36 21.80 -12.34
C THR A 91 3.36 21.16 -13.73
N GLU A 92 3.85 21.87 -14.75
CA GLU A 92 3.89 21.33 -16.12
C GLU A 92 4.89 20.19 -16.27
N GLY A 93 6.05 20.27 -15.63
CA GLY A 93 7.00 19.16 -15.57
C GLY A 93 6.43 17.92 -14.90
N LEU A 94 5.72 18.09 -13.80
CA LEU A 94 5.04 17.00 -13.11
C LEU A 94 3.95 16.34 -13.97
N LYS A 95 3.12 17.13 -14.65
CA LYS A 95 2.11 16.63 -15.59
C LYS A 95 2.72 15.80 -16.71
N GLN A 96 3.82 16.29 -17.29
CA GLN A 96 4.52 15.56 -18.34
C GLN A 96 5.07 14.22 -17.85
N GLN A 97 5.71 14.20 -16.67
CA GLN A 97 6.22 12.97 -16.07
C GLN A 97 5.11 11.95 -15.78
N LEU A 98 4.00 12.40 -15.19
CA LEU A 98 2.85 11.53 -14.93
C LEU A 98 2.23 10.99 -16.22
N SER A 99 2.13 11.81 -17.26
CA SER A 99 1.62 11.38 -18.56
C SER A 99 2.54 10.36 -19.23
N ALA A 100 3.85 10.58 -19.19
CA ALA A 100 4.84 9.64 -19.71
C ALA A 100 4.82 8.32 -18.95
N PHE A 101 4.70 8.36 -17.62
CA PHE A 101 4.56 7.17 -16.79
C PHE A 101 3.28 6.38 -17.14
N LYS A 102 2.14 7.06 -17.24
CA LYS A 102 0.87 6.42 -17.65
C LYS A 102 0.98 5.77 -19.03
N GLN A 103 1.62 6.42 -19.97
CA GLN A 103 1.83 5.87 -21.31
C GLN A 103 2.76 4.64 -21.27
N SER A 104 3.82 4.67 -20.48
CA SER A 104 4.70 3.51 -20.27
C SER A 104 3.95 2.30 -19.70
N VAL A 105 3.11 2.52 -18.68
CA VAL A 105 2.26 1.46 -18.11
C VAL A 105 1.30 0.90 -19.15
N ASN A 106 0.62 1.75 -19.92
CA ASN A 106 -0.31 1.31 -20.94
C ASN A 106 0.40 0.49 -22.06
N ASN A 107 1.59 0.92 -22.46
CA ASN A 107 2.40 0.18 -23.44
C ASN A 107 2.80 -1.20 -22.90
N ALA A 108 3.22 -1.28 -21.64
CA ALA A 108 3.57 -2.54 -20.99
C ALA A 108 2.34 -3.48 -20.90
N LEU A 109 1.18 -2.94 -20.50
CA LEU A 109 -0.07 -3.70 -20.43
C LEU A 109 -0.48 -4.27 -21.80
N GLY A 110 -0.28 -3.50 -22.87
CA GLY A 110 -0.57 -3.96 -24.23
C GLY A 110 0.32 -5.10 -24.74
N GLN A 111 1.44 -5.35 -24.08
CA GLN A 111 2.36 -6.46 -24.39
C GLN A 111 2.12 -7.71 -23.56
N LEU A 112 1.33 -7.60 -22.48
CA LEU A 112 1.04 -8.73 -21.61
C LEU A 112 -0.13 -9.56 -22.15
N PRO A 113 -0.06 -10.91 -22.09
CA PRO A 113 -1.20 -11.75 -22.39
C PRO A 113 -2.32 -11.54 -21.37
N ALA A 114 -3.55 -11.84 -21.73
CA ALA A 114 -4.62 -11.91 -20.75
C ALA A 114 -4.29 -12.92 -19.65
N HIS A 115 -4.69 -12.64 -18.41
CA HIS A 115 -4.34 -13.48 -17.25
C HIS A 115 -4.77 -14.95 -17.46
N ALA A 116 -5.97 -15.18 -17.99
CA ALA A 116 -6.47 -16.52 -18.28
C ALA A 116 -5.58 -17.28 -19.29
N ASP A 117 -5.12 -16.59 -20.33
CA ASP A 117 -4.24 -17.18 -21.35
C ASP A 117 -2.86 -17.50 -20.78
N PHE A 118 -2.35 -16.63 -19.90
CA PHE A 118 -1.09 -16.87 -19.20
C PHE A 118 -1.17 -18.11 -18.31
N ILE A 119 -2.22 -18.23 -17.50
CA ILE A 119 -2.44 -19.41 -16.64
C ILE A 119 -2.59 -20.68 -17.46
N ALA A 120 -3.40 -20.65 -18.52
CA ALA A 120 -3.59 -21.83 -19.39
C ALA A 120 -2.28 -22.30 -20.03
N ARG A 121 -1.39 -21.37 -20.37
CA ARG A 121 -0.13 -21.67 -21.06
C ARG A 121 1.00 -22.10 -20.11
N TYR A 122 1.13 -21.45 -18.95
CA TYR A 122 2.31 -21.60 -18.10
C TYR A 122 2.03 -22.32 -16.78
N CYS A 123 0.79 -22.39 -16.37
CA CYS A 123 0.36 -23.02 -15.12
C CYS A 123 -0.85 -23.95 -15.37
N PRO A 124 -0.80 -24.88 -16.36
CA PRO A 124 -1.92 -25.78 -16.57
C PRO A 124 -2.15 -26.62 -15.30
N ALA A 125 -3.41 -26.77 -14.88
CA ALA A 125 -3.76 -27.70 -13.83
C ALA A 125 -3.32 -29.10 -14.26
N GLY A 126 -2.52 -29.79 -13.44
CA GLY A 126 -2.15 -31.17 -13.69
C GLY A 126 -3.41 -32.02 -13.86
N GLU A 127 -3.39 -32.97 -14.78
CA GLU A 127 -4.47 -33.95 -14.91
C GLU A 127 -4.64 -34.63 -13.54
N GLN A 128 -5.83 -34.48 -12.97
CA GLN A 128 -6.16 -35.23 -11.75
C GLN A 128 -6.08 -36.71 -12.13
N VAL A 129 -5.04 -37.38 -11.68
CA VAL A 129 -4.95 -38.84 -11.74
C VAL A 129 -6.16 -39.38 -10.96
N LYS A 130 -7.12 -39.93 -11.68
CA LYS A 130 -8.28 -40.63 -11.13
C LYS A 130 -7.84 -41.92 -10.46
#